data_4e2b4b9fec0e257fb0c0e0482b33a53e
#
_entry.id   4e2b4b9fec0e257fb0c0e0482b33a53e
#
_cell.length_a   1.000
_cell.length_b   1.000
_cell.length_c   1.000
_cell.angle_alpha   90.00
_cell.angle_beta   90.00
_cell.angle_gamma   90.00
#
_symmetry.space_group_name_H-M   'P 1'
#
loop_
_entity.id
_entity.type
_entity.pdbx_description
1 polymer ?
#
loop_
_entity_poly.entity_id
_entity_poly.type
_entity_poly.pdbx_seq_one_letter_code
_entity_poly.pdbx_strand_id
1 'polypeptide(L)'
;MDEWRPFYSIRSTEYGLWRTAIQDYSIISMLQSSRILLMTAIGTPLSPVATRVLFCGGGELGKEVVIEMQRLGVEVIVADRYENAPAMQVAHRSHTLSMLDGTALRAVVEQEKPHYIVPEIEAIATDTLVDLEAEGCTVIPTARAARLTMNREGIRRLAAEELGITTSPYRFATSRVELERAIAEIGLPCVVKPIMSSSGKGQSTVGTHTDIDSAWEYAQAGGRSGAGKVIVEGFVDFDYEITQLTVRHAGGTAFCKPIGHVQVDGDYRQSWQPQPMSLPALDTARDIADRVTAALGGYGIFGVELFIKGDEVIFSEVSPRPHDTGMVTLISQDLSQFALHARAILGLPIPDIRFLGPSASSVILVEGVSSQVRYGNLDAVLAAPDTQLRLFGKPGVDGRRRMGVVLARGESVEAALQKARRSSAAVTITL
;
A
#
# COMPACT_ATOMS: atom_id res chain seq x y z
N MET A 1 20.34 -25.68 60.08
CA MET A 1 19.42 -24.73 60.68
C MET A 1 18.51 -24.26 59.60
N ASP A 2 17.48 -24.92 59.56
CA ASP A 2 16.01 -24.77 59.65
C ASP A 2 15.39 -24.50 58.35
N GLU A 3 14.78 -25.48 57.78
CA GLU A 3 13.39 -25.94 57.77
C GLU A 3 12.36 -24.84 57.37
N TRP A 4 11.73 -25.05 56.22
CA TRP A 4 10.30 -24.78 56.06
C TRP A 4 9.69 -25.73 55.03
N ARG A 5 8.83 -26.64 55.46
CA ARG A 5 7.87 -27.38 54.64
C ARG A 5 6.53 -26.62 54.63
N PRO A 6 5.73 -26.72 53.60
CA PRO A 6 4.29 -26.63 53.75
C PRO A 6 3.60 -27.94 53.42
N PHE A 7 2.74 -28.34 54.31
CA PHE A 7 1.64 -29.29 54.10
C PHE A 7 0.53 -28.63 53.30
N TYR A 8 0.03 -29.29 52.26
CA TYR A 8 -1.40 -29.39 51.98
C TYR A 8 -1.67 -30.62 51.12
N SER A 9 -2.41 -31.57 51.71
CA SER A 9 -3.04 -32.73 51.09
C SER A 9 -4.38 -32.29 50.49
N ILE A 10 -4.60 -32.51 49.20
CA ILE A 10 -5.91 -32.44 48.56
C ILE A 10 -6.17 -33.76 47.84
N ARG A 11 -7.33 -34.36 48.17
CA ARG A 11 -7.79 -35.66 47.72
C ARG A 11 -7.97 -35.78 46.23
N SER A 12 -7.52 -36.88 45.68
CA SER A 12 -7.71 -37.36 44.33
C SER A 12 -9.16 -37.83 44.10
N THR A 13 -9.99 -37.18 43.31
CA THR A 13 -11.13 -37.81 42.62
C THR A 13 -11.82 -36.95 41.54
N GLU A 14 -11.27 -35.86 41.02
CA GLU A 14 -11.92 -35.11 39.89
C GLU A 14 -10.99 -34.68 38.76
N TYR A 15 -9.86 -35.34 38.56
CA TYR A 15 -8.83 -34.91 37.60
C TYR A 15 -8.78 -35.70 36.30
N GLY A 16 -9.80 -36.54 36.00
CA GLY A 16 -9.79 -37.40 34.81
C GLY A 16 -10.16 -36.70 33.48
N LEU A 17 -11.02 -35.68 33.54
CA LEU A 17 -11.59 -35.08 32.30
C LEU A 17 -10.93 -33.76 31.87
N TRP A 18 -10.12 -33.15 32.73
CA TRP A 18 -9.42 -31.89 32.36
C TRP A 18 -8.02 -32.10 31.79
N ARG A 19 -7.42 -33.25 31.96
CA ARG A 19 -6.08 -33.56 31.44
C ARG A 19 -6.03 -33.73 29.93
N THR A 20 -7.09 -34.24 29.29
CA THR A 20 -7.15 -34.42 27.84
C THR A 20 -7.33 -33.08 27.12
N ALA A 21 -8.17 -32.18 27.61
CA ALA A 21 -8.40 -30.89 27.01
C ALA A 21 -7.19 -29.92 27.14
N ILE A 22 -6.48 -29.97 28.26
CA ILE A 22 -5.28 -29.15 28.52
C ILE A 22 -4.08 -29.68 27.70
N GLN A 23 -3.98 -30.99 27.49
CA GLN A 23 -2.93 -31.59 26.69
C GLN A 23 -3.09 -31.27 25.20
N ASP A 24 -4.32 -31.25 24.69
CA ASP A 24 -4.60 -30.85 23.30
C ASP A 24 -4.39 -29.35 23.07
N TYR A 25 -4.74 -28.50 24.04
CA TYR A 25 -4.44 -27.06 23.96
C TYR A 25 -2.93 -26.75 24.04
N SER A 26 -2.18 -27.50 24.86
CA SER A 26 -0.72 -27.31 24.95
C SER A 26 0.02 -27.84 23.72
N ILE A 27 -0.46 -28.91 23.09
CA ILE A 27 0.11 -29.47 21.84
C ILE A 27 -0.22 -28.55 20.66
N ILE A 28 -1.44 -28.03 20.57
CA ILE A 28 -1.81 -27.06 19.52
C ILE A 28 -1.06 -25.73 19.71
N SER A 29 -0.92 -25.25 20.94
CA SER A 29 -0.09 -24.08 21.26
C SER A 29 1.40 -24.32 21.01
N MET A 30 1.94 -25.50 21.30
CA MET A 30 3.33 -25.86 20.99
C MET A 30 3.55 -26.07 19.50
N LEU A 31 2.57 -26.59 18.76
CA LEU A 31 2.65 -26.73 17.29
C LEU A 31 2.49 -25.37 16.59
N GLN A 32 1.72 -24.45 17.14
CA GLN A 32 1.67 -23.06 16.67
C GLN A 32 2.94 -22.29 17.06
N SER A 33 3.48 -22.48 18.25
CA SER A 33 4.75 -21.90 18.69
C SER A 33 5.95 -22.49 17.95
N SER A 34 5.94 -23.78 17.60
CA SER A 34 7.01 -24.39 16.79
C SER A 34 6.96 -23.98 15.30
N ARG A 35 5.83 -23.52 14.79
CA ARG A 35 5.78 -22.85 13.47
C ARG A 35 6.37 -21.44 13.48
N ILE A 36 6.41 -20.79 14.66
CA ILE A 36 6.99 -19.43 14.83
C ILE A 36 8.52 -19.48 14.98
N LEU A 37 9.12 -20.64 15.19
CA LEU A 37 10.57 -20.84 15.36
C LEU A 37 11.27 -21.48 14.16
N LEU A 38 10.64 -21.55 12.99
CA LEU A 38 11.38 -21.74 11.77
C LEU A 38 12.13 -20.42 11.50
N MET A 39 13.40 -20.37 11.93
CA MET A 39 14.30 -19.29 11.50
C MET A 39 14.14 -19.17 9.99
N THR A 40 13.63 -18.01 9.55
CA THR A 40 13.46 -17.74 8.12
C THR A 40 14.84 -17.76 7.47
N ALA A 41 15.16 -18.83 6.80
CA ALA A 41 16.42 -18.96 6.06
C ALA A 41 16.23 -18.36 4.67
N ILE A 42 17.16 -17.53 4.24
CA ILE A 42 17.18 -16.95 2.91
C ILE A 42 18.37 -17.57 2.16
N GLY A 43 18.09 -18.23 1.05
CA GLY A 43 19.11 -18.81 0.21
C GLY A 43 19.76 -17.78 -0.72
N THR A 44 21.04 -17.97 -1.02
CA THR A 44 21.83 -17.07 -1.88
C THR A 44 21.20 -16.94 -3.27
N PRO A 45 21.03 -15.71 -3.80
CA PRO A 45 20.52 -15.49 -5.16
C PRO A 45 21.31 -16.22 -6.23
N LEU A 46 20.65 -16.56 -7.32
CA LEU A 46 21.24 -17.25 -8.49
C LEU A 46 21.83 -18.63 -8.17
N SER A 47 21.39 -19.24 -7.06
CA SER A 47 21.78 -20.58 -6.65
C SER A 47 20.57 -21.53 -6.59
N PRO A 48 20.77 -22.84 -6.53
CA PRO A 48 19.66 -23.80 -6.39
C PRO A 48 18.81 -23.60 -5.12
N VAL A 49 19.36 -22.95 -4.09
CA VAL A 49 18.69 -22.68 -2.82
C VAL A 49 18.14 -21.27 -2.71
N ALA A 50 18.17 -20.48 -3.79
CA ALA A 50 17.74 -19.10 -3.79
C ALA A 50 16.29 -18.93 -3.31
N THR A 51 16.06 -17.95 -2.42
CA THR A 51 14.70 -17.49 -2.11
C THR A 51 14.25 -16.54 -3.21
N ARG A 52 13.22 -16.91 -3.98
CA ARG A 52 12.74 -16.16 -5.15
C ARG A 52 11.43 -15.45 -4.87
N VAL A 53 11.36 -14.18 -5.26
CA VAL A 53 10.16 -13.35 -5.18
C VAL A 53 9.84 -12.79 -6.56
N LEU A 54 8.61 -12.98 -7.02
CA LEU A 54 8.07 -12.41 -8.26
C LEU A 54 7.21 -11.19 -7.92
N PHE A 55 7.64 -10.02 -8.36
CA PHE A 55 6.85 -8.80 -8.31
C PHE A 55 5.99 -8.67 -9.56
N CYS A 56 4.70 -8.49 -9.37
CA CYS A 56 3.71 -8.26 -10.42
C CYS A 56 3.38 -6.77 -10.48
N GLY A 57 4.20 -6.04 -11.24
CA GLY A 57 4.31 -4.60 -11.32
C GLY A 57 5.74 -4.14 -11.03
N GLY A 58 6.25 -3.22 -11.85
CA GLY A 58 7.64 -2.77 -11.80
C GLY A 58 7.78 -1.25 -11.67
N GLY A 59 6.83 -0.58 -11.00
CA GLY A 59 6.84 0.87 -10.78
C GLY A 59 7.95 1.35 -9.84
N GLU A 60 7.92 2.64 -9.54
CA GLU A 60 8.87 3.30 -8.65
C GLU A 60 8.82 2.77 -7.21
N LEU A 61 7.63 2.42 -6.72
CA LEU A 61 7.46 1.84 -5.38
C LEU A 61 8.02 0.42 -5.36
N GLY A 62 7.69 -0.38 -6.35
CA GLY A 62 8.24 -1.72 -6.54
C GLY A 62 9.77 -1.71 -6.61
N LYS A 63 10.39 -0.71 -7.27
CA LYS A 63 11.85 -0.57 -7.32
C LYS A 63 12.47 -0.46 -5.92
N GLU A 64 11.90 0.35 -5.04
CA GLU A 64 12.42 0.49 -3.67
C GLU A 64 12.23 -0.81 -2.86
N VAL A 65 11.12 -1.55 -3.05
CA VAL A 65 10.95 -2.86 -2.41
C VAL A 65 11.97 -3.87 -2.94
N VAL A 66 12.20 -3.91 -4.26
CA VAL A 66 13.21 -4.79 -4.87
C VAL A 66 14.60 -4.52 -4.30
N ILE A 67 14.98 -3.25 -4.12
CA ILE A 67 16.25 -2.88 -3.49
C ILE A 67 16.33 -3.41 -2.06
N GLU A 68 15.27 -3.28 -1.26
CA GLU A 68 15.23 -3.83 0.11
C GLU A 68 15.30 -5.37 0.13
N MET A 69 14.62 -6.04 -0.80
CA MET A 69 14.73 -7.50 -0.95
C MET A 69 16.15 -7.95 -1.27
N GLN A 70 16.84 -7.24 -2.18
CA GLN A 70 18.23 -7.55 -2.54
C GLN A 70 19.21 -7.31 -1.39
N ARG A 71 18.99 -6.30 -0.55
CA ARG A 71 19.76 -6.10 0.69
C ARG A 71 19.67 -7.27 1.65
N LEU A 72 18.56 -8.01 1.59
CA LEU A 72 18.34 -9.24 2.38
C LEU A 72 18.79 -10.51 1.64
N GLY A 73 19.42 -10.40 0.48
CA GLY A 73 19.91 -11.54 -0.29
C GLY A 73 18.81 -12.34 -1.01
N VAL A 74 17.67 -11.71 -1.31
CA VAL A 74 16.56 -12.35 -2.03
C VAL A 74 16.76 -12.22 -3.54
N GLU A 75 16.48 -13.29 -4.28
CA GLU A 75 16.45 -13.28 -5.74
C GLU A 75 15.11 -12.72 -6.21
N VAL A 76 15.15 -11.61 -6.94
CA VAL A 76 13.95 -10.88 -7.35
C VAL A 76 13.75 -10.97 -8.85
N ILE A 77 12.52 -11.31 -9.24
CA ILE A 77 12.00 -11.30 -10.60
C ILE A 77 10.91 -10.24 -10.68
N VAL A 78 10.86 -9.45 -11.75
CA VAL A 78 9.85 -8.40 -11.95
C VAL A 78 9.13 -8.63 -13.27
N ALA A 79 7.80 -8.61 -13.24
CA ALA A 79 6.94 -8.59 -14.42
C ALA A 79 6.21 -7.24 -14.52
N ASP A 80 6.21 -6.62 -15.71
CA ASP A 80 5.46 -5.38 -15.99
C ASP A 80 5.05 -5.34 -17.47
N ARG A 81 4.14 -4.43 -17.81
CA ARG A 81 3.59 -4.26 -19.17
C ARG A 81 4.55 -3.63 -20.18
N TYR A 82 5.65 -3.01 -19.74
CA TYR A 82 6.61 -2.34 -20.62
C TYR A 82 8.04 -2.64 -20.15
N GLU A 83 8.93 -2.67 -21.11
CA GLU A 83 10.35 -2.93 -20.91
C GLU A 83 11.01 -1.82 -20.08
N ASN A 84 12.04 -2.19 -19.33
CA ASN A 84 12.84 -1.26 -18.53
C ASN A 84 12.01 -0.48 -17.49
N ALA A 85 10.90 -1.06 -17.01
CA ALA A 85 10.19 -0.51 -15.86
C ALA A 85 11.16 -0.30 -14.67
N PRO A 86 10.95 0.71 -13.82
CA PRO A 86 11.90 1.10 -12.77
C PRO A 86 12.44 -0.08 -11.93
N ALA A 87 11.59 -1.00 -11.51
CA ALA A 87 12.00 -2.16 -10.73
C ALA A 87 12.76 -3.22 -11.55
N MET A 88 12.48 -3.34 -12.85
CA MET A 88 13.21 -4.26 -13.74
C MET A 88 14.69 -3.89 -13.86
N GLN A 89 15.01 -2.59 -13.73
CA GLN A 89 16.41 -2.09 -13.82
C GLN A 89 17.30 -2.56 -12.68
N VAL A 90 16.71 -3.04 -11.59
CA VAL A 90 17.41 -3.50 -10.39
C VAL A 90 17.07 -4.96 -10.05
N ALA A 91 16.23 -5.62 -10.79
CA ALA A 91 15.87 -7.03 -10.59
C ALA A 91 16.96 -7.99 -11.15
N HIS A 92 16.96 -9.21 -10.68
CA HIS A 92 17.84 -10.26 -11.24
C HIS A 92 17.37 -10.74 -12.62
N ARG A 93 16.05 -10.80 -12.82
CA ARG A 93 15.39 -11.12 -14.10
C ARG A 93 14.10 -10.30 -14.26
N SER A 94 13.66 -10.15 -15.49
CA SER A 94 12.42 -9.44 -15.77
C SER A 94 11.65 -10.08 -16.94
N HIS A 95 10.33 -9.87 -16.92
CA HIS A 95 9.41 -10.32 -17.98
C HIS A 95 8.50 -9.18 -18.38
N THR A 96 8.36 -8.96 -19.69
CA THR A 96 7.42 -7.96 -20.22
C THR A 96 6.17 -8.67 -20.72
N LEU A 97 5.02 -8.40 -20.08
CA LEU A 97 3.73 -8.99 -20.42
C LEU A 97 2.58 -8.08 -19.97
N SER A 98 1.42 -8.22 -20.61
CA SER A 98 0.21 -7.58 -20.06
C SER A 98 -0.13 -8.17 -18.70
N MET A 99 -0.15 -7.36 -17.66
CA MET A 99 -0.48 -7.82 -16.31
C MET A 99 -1.94 -8.27 -16.17
N LEU A 100 -2.80 -7.96 -17.14
CA LEU A 100 -4.19 -8.44 -17.24
C LEU A 100 -4.30 -9.78 -17.99
N ASP A 101 -3.22 -10.26 -18.60
CA ASP A 101 -3.16 -11.59 -19.24
C ASP A 101 -2.80 -12.65 -18.20
N GLY A 102 -3.83 -13.33 -17.68
CA GLY A 102 -3.67 -14.38 -16.69
C GLY A 102 -2.89 -15.60 -17.21
N THR A 103 -2.98 -15.91 -18.50
CA THR A 103 -2.23 -17.02 -19.11
C THR A 103 -0.74 -16.72 -19.14
N ALA A 104 -0.36 -15.52 -19.57
CA ALA A 104 1.03 -15.08 -19.58
C ALA A 104 1.60 -14.97 -18.17
N LEU A 105 0.81 -14.46 -17.21
CA LEU A 105 1.22 -14.39 -15.81
C LEU A 105 1.49 -15.78 -15.22
N ARG A 106 0.59 -16.75 -15.46
CA ARG A 106 0.76 -18.15 -15.04
C ARG A 106 2.04 -18.77 -15.63
N ALA A 107 2.29 -18.57 -16.92
CA ALA A 107 3.48 -19.08 -17.57
C ALA A 107 4.79 -18.56 -16.93
N VAL A 108 4.82 -17.28 -16.52
CA VAL A 108 5.96 -16.72 -15.78
C VAL A 108 6.11 -17.38 -14.40
N VAL A 109 5.01 -17.58 -13.67
CA VAL A 109 5.05 -18.27 -12.36
C VAL A 109 5.57 -19.70 -12.50
N GLU A 110 5.11 -20.45 -13.49
CA GLU A 110 5.56 -21.83 -13.77
C GLU A 110 7.05 -21.88 -14.17
N GLN A 111 7.52 -20.92 -14.95
CA GLN A 111 8.92 -20.81 -15.36
C GLN A 111 9.83 -20.46 -14.19
N GLU A 112 9.49 -19.42 -13.41
CA GLU A 112 10.35 -18.85 -12.37
C GLU A 112 10.22 -19.59 -11.04
N LYS A 113 9.11 -20.26 -10.79
CA LYS A 113 8.80 -20.98 -9.53
C LYS A 113 9.12 -20.15 -8.30
N PRO A 114 8.53 -18.96 -8.16
CA PRO A 114 8.80 -18.08 -7.04
C PRO A 114 8.26 -18.69 -5.73
N HIS A 115 8.90 -18.38 -4.61
CA HIS A 115 8.40 -18.71 -3.28
C HIS A 115 7.28 -17.75 -2.87
N TYR A 116 7.35 -16.51 -3.35
CA TYR A 116 6.35 -15.47 -3.08
C TYR A 116 6.00 -14.73 -4.37
N ILE A 117 4.71 -14.45 -4.55
CA ILE A 117 4.16 -13.60 -5.62
C ILE A 117 3.66 -12.33 -4.95
N VAL A 118 4.12 -11.16 -5.40
CA VAL A 118 3.81 -9.87 -4.80
C VAL A 118 3.09 -8.98 -5.80
N PRO A 119 1.76 -8.80 -5.67
CA PRO A 119 1.03 -7.79 -6.45
C PRO A 119 1.49 -6.39 -6.05
N GLU A 120 1.96 -5.59 -7.02
CA GLU A 120 2.46 -4.23 -6.80
C GLU A 120 1.63 -3.17 -7.52
N ILE A 121 0.76 -3.60 -8.44
CA ILE A 121 -0.15 -2.72 -9.17
C ILE A 121 -1.60 -3.20 -9.06
N GLU A 122 -2.56 -2.28 -9.25
CA GLU A 122 -3.98 -2.62 -9.22
C GLU A 122 -4.45 -3.34 -10.50
N ALA A 123 -3.87 -3.01 -11.67
CA ALA A 123 -4.28 -3.58 -12.96
C ALA A 123 -3.59 -4.92 -13.22
N ILE A 124 -4.05 -5.97 -12.55
CA ILE A 124 -3.49 -7.33 -12.60
C ILE A 124 -4.62 -8.37 -12.76
N ALA A 125 -4.30 -9.53 -13.35
CA ALA A 125 -5.20 -10.67 -13.48
C ALA A 125 -5.46 -11.32 -12.10
N THR A 126 -6.31 -10.71 -11.28
CA THR A 126 -6.57 -11.15 -9.90
C THR A 126 -7.20 -12.53 -9.82
N ASP A 127 -8.02 -12.94 -10.81
CA ASP A 127 -8.58 -14.28 -10.84
C ASP A 127 -7.48 -15.34 -10.96
N THR A 128 -6.48 -15.09 -11.81
CA THR A 128 -5.31 -15.96 -11.92
C THR A 128 -4.50 -16.02 -10.61
N LEU A 129 -4.38 -14.90 -9.88
CA LEU A 129 -3.73 -14.92 -8.57
C LEU A 129 -4.50 -15.75 -7.55
N VAL A 130 -5.84 -15.70 -7.57
CA VAL A 130 -6.71 -16.52 -6.71
C VAL A 130 -6.52 -18.01 -7.04
N ASP A 131 -6.50 -18.37 -8.31
CA ASP A 131 -6.26 -19.75 -8.74
C ASP A 131 -4.89 -20.26 -8.31
N LEU A 132 -3.83 -19.47 -8.53
CA LEU A 132 -2.46 -19.78 -8.10
C LEU A 132 -2.36 -19.95 -6.57
N GLU A 133 -3.05 -19.11 -5.81
CA GLU A 133 -3.09 -19.21 -4.34
C GLU A 133 -3.81 -20.49 -3.90
N ALA A 134 -4.92 -20.86 -4.57
CA ALA A 134 -5.63 -22.11 -4.33
C ALA A 134 -4.79 -23.36 -4.70
N GLU A 135 -3.91 -23.25 -5.66
CA GLU A 135 -2.93 -24.28 -6.08
C GLU A 135 -1.70 -24.37 -5.15
N GLY A 136 -1.62 -23.49 -4.12
CA GLY A 136 -0.56 -23.52 -3.10
C GLY A 136 0.56 -22.51 -3.30
N CYS A 137 0.46 -21.59 -4.27
CA CYS A 137 1.39 -20.45 -4.37
C CYS A 137 1.15 -19.47 -3.21
N THR A 138 2.21 -18.85 -2.73
CA THR A 138 2.10 -17.83 -1.67
C THR A 138 2.01 -16.44 -2.30
N VAL A 139 0.83 -15.81 -2.23
CA VAL A 139 0.58 -14.46 -2.72
C VAL A 139 0.54 -13.49 -1.53
N ILE A 140 1.34 -12.42 -1.54
CA ILE A 140 1.45 -11.47 -0.43
C ILE A 140 1.45 -10.00 -0.94
N PRO A 141 0.47 -9.17 -0.48
CA PRO A 141 -0.73 -9.53 0.27
C PRO A 141 -1.61 -10.53 -0.48
N THR A 142 -2.60 -11.13 0.17
CA THR A 142 -3.40 -12.21 -0.44
C THR A 142 -4.01 -11.81 -1.78
N ALA A 143 -4.23 -12.79 -2.67
CA ALA A 143 -4.95 -12.56 -3.93
C ALA A 143 -6.34 -11.94 -3.69
N ARG A 144 -7.00 -12.31 -2.57
CA ARG A 144 -8.26 -11.70 -2.13
C ARG A 144 -8.10 -10.20 -1.82
N ALA A 145 -7.02 -9.80 -1.13
CA ALA A 145 -6.75 -8.39 -0.84
C ALA A 145 -6.57 -7.59 -2.14
N ALA A 146 -5.73 -8.08 -3.07
CA ALA A 146 -5.54 -7.46 -4.37
C ALA A 146 -6.86 -7.32 -5.15
N ARG A 147 -7.69 -8.37 -5.17
CA ARG A 147 -8.98 -8.39 -5.87
C ARG A 147 -10.00 -7.40 -5.30
N LEU A 148 -10.11 -7.34 -3.95
CA LEU A 148 -11.07 -6.43 -3.29
C LEU A 148 -10.68 -4.97 -3.45
N THR A 149 -9.40 -4.64 -3.35
CA THR A 149 -8.93 -3.26 -3.40
C THR A 149 -8.86 -2.71 -4.83
N MET A 150 -8.76 -3.58 -5.85
CA MET A 150 -8.94 -3.17 -7.25
C MET A 150 -10.36 -2.68 -7.54
N ASN A 151 -11.34 -3.16 -6.80
CA ASN A 151 -12.75 -2.91 -7.03
C ASN A 151 -13.32 -2.02 -5.92
N ARG A 152 -13.59 -0.74 -6.23
CA ARG A 152 -14.15 0.22 -5.27
C ARG A 152 -15.47 -0.25 -4.64
N GLU A 153 -16.27 -1.05 -5.35
CA GLU A 153 -17.47 -1.64 -4.76
C GLU A 153 -17.11 -2.66 -3.69
N GLY A 154 -16.16 -3.57 -3.98
CA GLY A 154 -15.75 -4.60 -3.04
C GLY A 154 -15.22 -4.02 -1.74
N ILE A 155 -14.27 -3.08 -1.83
CA ILE A 155 -13.68 -2.48 -0.63
C ILE A 155 -14.64 -1.56 0.12
N ARG A 156 -15.53 -0.84 -0.60
CA ARG A 156 -16.52 0.04 0.03
C ARG A 156 -17.56 -0.76 0.80
N ARG A 157 -18.08 -1.87 0.24
CA ARG A 157 -19.01 -2.77 0.93
C ARG A 157 -18.34 -3.44 2.13
N LEU A 158 -17.11 -3.93 1.99
CA LEU A 158 -16.37 -4.50 3.10
C LEU A 158 -16.28 -3.50 4.26
N ALA A 159 -15.86 -2.25 3.99
CA ALA A 159 -15.70 -1.25 5.03
C ALA A 159 -17.04 -0.83 5.65
N ALA A 160 -18.01 -0.43 4.85
CA ALA A 160 -19.28 0.15 5.32
C ALA A 160 -20.29 -0.90 5.80
N GLU A 161 -20.47 -1.99 5.03
CA GLU A 161 -21.58 -2.94 5.27
C GLU A 161 -21.16 -4.13 6.15
N GLU A 162 -19.93 -4.67 5.95
CA GLU A 162 -19.47 -5.83 6.73
C GLU A 162 -18.79 -5.39 8.04
N LEU A 163 -17.96 -4.35 8.00
CA LEU A 163 -17.21 -3.86 9.17
C LEU A 163 -17.89 -2.73 9.92
N GLY A 164 -18.94 -2.10 9.37
CA GLY A 164 -19.63 -0.97 9.99
C GLY A 164 -18.72 0.25 10.21
N ILE A 165 -17.73 0.46 9.34
CA ILE A 165 -16.80 1.58 9.41
C ILE A 165 -17.45 2.79 8.74
N THR A 166 -17.30 3.97 9.33
CA THR A 166 -17.77 5.24 8.75
C THR A 166 -17.07 5.51 7.43
N THR A 167 -17.86 5.68 6.36
CA THR A 167 -17.41 6.07 5.03
C THR A 167 -18.23 7.24 4.52
N SER A 168 -17.81 7.91 3.43
CA SER A 168 -18.73 8.81 2.73
C SER A 168 -20.02 8.06 2.31
N PRO A 169 -21.20 8.70 2.32
CA PRO A 169 -22.41 8.12 1.74
C PRO A 169 -22.15 7.75 0.27
N TYR A 170 -22.66 6.62 -0.19
CA TYR A 170 -22.36 6.17 -1.57
C TYR A 170 -23.55 5.46 -2.24
N ARG A 171 -23.51 5.48 -3.58
CA ARG A 171 -24.39 4.69 -4.45
C ARG A 171 -23.62 4.18 -5.65
N PHE A 172 -24.07 3.08 -6.23
CA PHE A 172 -23.54 2.57 -7.49
C PHE A 172 -24.51 2.84 -8.63
N ALA A 173 -23.98 3.09 -9.83
CA ALA A 173 -24.76 3.28 -11.03
C ALA A 173 -24.11 2.55 -12.21
N THR A 174 -24.93 1.88 -13.02
CA THR A 174 -24.54 1.13 -14.22
C THR A 174 -25.01 1.80 -15.50
N SER A 175 -25.79 2.86 -15.38
CA SER A 175 -26.29 3.67 -16.50
C SER A 175 -26.35 5.14 -16.12
N ARG A 176 -26.44 5.98 -17.16
CA ARG A 176 -26.60 7.43 -16.98
C ARG A 176 -27.84 7.80 -16.15
N VAL A 177 -28.94 7.06 -16.34
CA VAL A 177 -30.19 7.28 -15.58
C VAL A 177 -30.04 6.89 -14.11
N GLU A 178 -29.34 5.79 -13.83
CA GLU A 178 -29.02 5.39 -12.46
C GLU A 178 -28.05 6.38 -11.80
N LEU A 179 -27.09 6.94 -12.55
CA LEU A 179 -26.20 7.98 -12.04
C LEU A 179 -26.96 9.20 -11.58
N GLU A 180 -27.91 9.69 -12.38
CA GLU A 180 -28.75 10.84 -12.02
C GLU A 180 -29.57 10.57 -10.75
N ARG A 181 -30.16 9.38 -10.63
CA ARG A 181 -30.86 8.96 -9.42
C ARG A 181 -29.93 8.88 -8.20
N ALA A 182 -28.76 8.27 -8.37
CA ALA A 182 -27.76 8.17 -7.33
C ALA A 182 -27.31 9.55 -6.82
N ILE A 183 -27.10 10.51 -7.72
CA ILE A 183 -26.77 11.91 -7.37
C ILE A 183 -27.92 12.58 -6.64
N ALA A 184 -29.17 12.36 -7.07
CA ALA A 184 -30.34 12.92 -6.39
C ALA A 184 -30.49 12.40 -4.96
N GLU A 185 -30.11 11.11 -4.70
CA GLU A 185 -30.13 10.52 -3.37
C GLU A 185 -28.97 10.95 -2.48
N ILE A 186 -27.77 11.08 -3.04
CA ILE A 186 -26.55 11.49 -2.32
C ILE A 186 -26.54 12.99 -2.02
N GLY A 187 -27.02 13.80 -2.97
CA GLY A 187 -26.94 15.26 -2.93
C GLY A 187 -25.68 15.81 -3.61
N LEU A 188 -25.69 17.13 -3.80
CA LEU A 188 -24.57 17.89 -4.35
C LEU A 188 -23.88 18.73 -3.26
N PRO A 189 -22.55 18.92 -3.35
CA PRO A 189 -21.64 18.31 -4.30
C PRO A 189 -21.41 16.82 -4.01
N CYS A 190 -21.06 16.05 -5.06
CA CYS A 190 -20.68 14.64 -4.92
C CYS A 190 -19.50 14.32 -5.85
N VAL A 191 -18.90 13.14 -5.68
CA VAL A 191 -17.78 12.67 -6.49
C VAL A 191 -18.19 11.40 -7.24
N VAL A 192 -17.98 11.40 -8.55
CA VAL A 192 -18.22 10.26 -9.42
C VAL A 192 -16.89 9.63 -9.80
N LYS A 193 -16.74 8.31 -9.59
CA LYS A 193 -15.51 7.56 -9.89
C LYS A 193 -15.82 6.27 -10.63
N PRO A 194 -15.02 5.83 -11.61
CA PRO A 194 -15.09 4.47 -12.12
C PRO A 194 -14.83 3.44 -11.01
N ILE A 195 -15.43 2.26 -11.11
CA ILE A 195 -15.19 1.19 -10.12
C ILE A 195 -13.73 0.76 -10.10
N MET A 196 -13.07 0.77 -11.25
CA MET A 196 -11.65 0.38 -11.38
C MET A 196 -10.86 1.50 -12.04
N SER A 197 -10.20 2.31 -11.25
CA SER A 197 -9.23 3.32 -11.72
C SER A 197 -8.24 3.66 -10.61
N SER A 198 -7.11 4.30 -10.96
CA SER A 198 -6.13 4.80 -9.99
C SER A 198 -5.68 6.21 -10.37
N SER A 199 -5.07 6.92 -9.42
CA SER A 199 -4.53 8.26 -9.60
C SER A 199 -5.58 9.25 -10.16
N GLY A 200 -6.81 9.20 -9.66
CA GLY A 200 -7.88 10.13 -10.01
C GLY A 200 -8.41 10.05 -11.45
N LYS A 201 -7.96 9.08 -12.28
CA LYS A 201 -8.42 8.96 -13.65
C LYS A 201 -9.90 8.61 -13.72
N GLY A 202 -10.66 9.41 -14.49
CA GLY A 202 -12.12 9.26 -14.61
C GLY A 202 -12.90 9.77 -13.38
N GLN A 203 -12.25 10.38 -12.40
CA GLN A 203 -12.90 10.97 -11.23
C GLN A 203 -13.32 12.41 -11.52
N SER A 204 -14.57 12.76 -11.18
CA SER A 204 -15.10 14.12 -11.29
C SER A 204 -15.83 14.52 -10.03
N THR A 205 -15.67 15.78 -9.62
CA THR A 205 -16.58 16.41 -8.65
C THR A 205 -17.76 17.00 -9.42
N VAL A 206 -18.97 16.62 -9.06
CA VAL A 206 -20.22 17.11 -9.61
C VAL A 206 -20.77 18.16 -8.65
N GLY A 207 -20.72 19.42 -9.05
CA GLY A 207 -21.22 20.55 -8.27
C GLY A 207 -22.64 20.94 -8.62
N THR A 208 -23.03 20.68 -9.85
CA THR A 208 -24.34 21.04 -10.42
C THR A 208 -24.90 19.91 -11.29
N HIS A 209 -26.20 19.94 -11.54
CA HIS A 209 -26.83 18.96 -12.44
C HIS A 209 -26.31 19.00 -13.88
N THR A 210 -25.74 20.13 -14.32
CA THR A 210 -25.14 20.28 -15.67
C THR A 210 -23.83 19.52 -15.83
N ASP A 211 -23.18 19.12 -14.74
CA ASP A 211 -21.91 18.40 -14.76
C ASP A 211 -22.08 16.88 -14.93
N ILE A 212 -23.32 16.38 -14.81
CA ILE A 212 -23.59 14.92 -14.74
C ILE A 212 -23.18 14.20 -16.03
N ASP A 213 -23.48 14.78 -17.20
CA ASP A 213 -23.14 14.15 -18.49
C ASP A 213 -21.63 14.05 -18.69
N SER A 214 -20.92 15.15 -18.44
CA SER A 214 -19.46 15.16 -18.55
C SER A 214 -18.79 14.24 -17.54
N ALA A 215 -19.32 14.15 -16.31
CA ALA A 215 -18.82 13.25 -15.28
C ALA A 215 -19.02 11.79 -15.68
N TRP A 216 -20.18 11.43 -16.25
CA TRP A 216 -20.43 10.09 -16.78
C TRP A 216 -19.45 9.73 -17.90
N GLU A 217 -19.34 10.58 -18.93
CA GLU A 217 -18.45 10.35 -20.07
C GLU A 217 -17.00 10.21 -19.63
N TYR A 218 -16.54 11.10 -18.75
CA TYR A 218 -15.17 11.04 -18.24
C TYR A 218 -14.92 9.77 -17.41
N ALA A 219 -15.88 9.34 -16.59
CA ALA A 219 -15.77 8.10 -15.83
C ALA A 219 -15.72 6.86 -16.75
N GLN A 220 -16.48 6.85 -17.86
CA GLN A 220 -16.45 5.77 -18.83
C GLN A 220 -15.10 5.71 -19.59
N ALA A 221 -14.51 6.85 -19.91
CA ALA A 221 -13.21 6.93 -20.59
C ALA A 221 -12.03 6.62 -19.67
N GLY A 222 -12.13 6.90 -18.36
CA GLY A 222 -11.06 6.73 -17.38
C GLY A 222 -10.97 5.35 -16.75
N GLY A 223 -11.96 4.47 -16.95
CA GLY A 223 -12.01 3.13 -16.36
C GLY A 223 -10.98 2.17 -16.97
N ARG A 224 -10.26 1.42 -16.13
CA ARG A 224 -9.27 0.41 -16.60
C ARG A 224 -9.89 -0.89 -17.06
N SER A 225 -11.11 -1.20 -16.65
CA SER A 225 -11.87 -2.40 -17.04
C SER A 225 -12.92 -2.14 -18.13
N GLY A 226 -12.84 -0.98 -18.80
CA GLY A 226 -13.81 -0.56 -19.82
C GLY A 226 -14.99 0.23 -19.25
N ALA A 227 -15.93 0.60 -20.14
CA ALA A 227 -17.17 1.28 -19.78
C ALA A 227 -18.04 0.42 -18.85
N GLY A 228 -18.67 1.03 -17.86
CA GLY A 228 -19.52 0.29 -16.98
C GLY A 228 -19.91 1.04 -15.72
N LYS A 229 -19.83 0.34 -14.61
CA LYS A 229 -20.30 0.77 -13.31
C LYS A 229 -19.43 1.89 -12.71
N VAL A 230 -20.10 2.85 -12.09
CA VAL A 230 -19.46 3.92 -11.30
C VAL A 230 -19.93 3.89 -9.86
N ILE A 231 -19.15 4.51 -8.97
CA ILE A 231 -19.57 4.87 -7.62
C ILE A 231 -19.79 6.38 -7.56
N VAL A 232 -20.88 6.77 -6.92
CA VAL A 232 -21.18 8.16 -6.52
C VAL A 232 -20.96 8.25 -5.02
N GLU A 233 -20.09 9.14 -4.59
CA GLU A 233 -19.76 9.35 -3.19
C GLU A 233 -20.13 10.79 -2.78
N GLY A 234 -20.74 10.94 -1.61
CA GLY A 234 -20.96 12.26 -1.02
C GLY A 234 -19.62 12.97 -0.81
N PHE A 235 -19.62 14.26 -1.11
CA PHE A 235 -18.43 15.09 -0.86
C PHE A 235 -18.18 15.19 0.66
N VAL A 236 -16.96 14.88 1.07
CA VAL A 236 -16.54 14.99 2.48
C VAL A 236 -15.82 16.32 2.66
N ASP A 237 -16.39 17.17 3.52
CA ASP A 237 -15.75 18.41 3.97
C ASP A 237 -14.83 18.07 5.16
N PHE A 238 -13.54 17.80 4.88
CA PHE A 238 -12.54 17.39 5.85
C PHE A 238 -11.51 18.49 6.13
N ASP A 239 -10.90 18.45 7.32
CA ASP A 239 -9.83 19.36 7.69
C ASP A 239 -8.50 18.98 7.02
N TYR A 240 -8.22 17.67 6.97
CA TYR A 240 -7.05 17.10 6.30
C TYR A 240 -7.24 15.61 6.01
N GLU A 241 -6.44 15.12 5.09
CA GLU A 241 -6.36 13.70 4.71
C GLU A 241 -5.05 13.10 5.20
N ILE A 242 -5.10 11.85 5.64
CA ILE A 242 -3.92 11.08 6.04
C ILE A 242 -3.82 9.76 5.30
N THR A 243 -2.60 9.27 5.19
CA THR A 243 -2.32 7.86 4.95
C THR A 243 -1.82 7.22 6.25
N GLN A 244 -2.56 6.25 6.78
CA GLN A 244 -2.13 5.41 7.87
C GLN A 244 -1.47 4.15 7.32
N LEU A 245 -0.13 4.16 7.22
CA LEU A 245 0.62 2.97 6.86
C LEU A 245 0.52 1.93 7.96
N THR A 246 -0.02 0.77 7.60
CA THR A 246 -0.31 -0.35 8.49
C THR A 246 0.43 -1.59 8.00
N VAL A 247 1.19 -2.23 8.87
CA VAL A 247 2.00 -3.40 8.51
C VAL A 247 1.45 -4.62 9.23
N ARG A 248 0.97 -5.59 8.47
CA ARG A 248 0.59 -6.90 9.02
C ARG A 248 1.76 -7.86 8.85
N HIS A 249 2.20 -8.45 9.96
CA HIS A 249 3.37 -9.33 9.97
C HIS A 249 3.18 -10.48 10.98
N ALA A 250 4.09 -11.44 11.00
CA ALA A 250 3.99 -12.62 11.85
C ALA A 250 3.87 -12.31 13.36
N GLY A 251 4.35 -11.14 13.79
CA GLY A 251 4.25 -10.67 15.18
C GLY A 251 3.00 -9.87 15.52
N GLY A 252 2.10 -9.60 14.52
CA GLY A 252 0.88 -8.82 14.73
C GLY A 252 0.72 -7.68 13.72
N THR A 253 0.17 -6.56 14.18
CA THR A 253 0.00 -5.33 13.38
C THR A 253 0.87 -4.21 13.94
N ALA A 254 1.63 -3.54 13.08
CA ALA A 254 2.42 -2.37 13.42
C ALA A 254 1.95 -1.15 12.60
N PHE A 255 2.04 0.05 13.19
CA PHE A 255 1.63 1.29 12.57
C PHE A 255 2.79 2.26 12.44
N CYS A 256 2.98 2.83 11.25
CA CYS A 256 3.82 4.02 11.11
C CYS A 256 3.11 5.23 11.74
N LYS A 257 3.85 6.31 12.03
CA LYS A 257 3.22 7.59 12.35
C LYS A 257 2.38 8.04 11.17
N PRO A 258 1.22 8.71 11.40
CA PRO A 258 0.35 9.16 10.31
C PRO A 258 1.09 10.09 9.36
N ILE A 259 0.78 9.95 8.08
CA ILE A 259 1.36 10.74 7.00
C ILE A 259 0.30 11.70 6.48
N GLY A 260 0.55 13.01 6.61
CA GLY A 260 -0.23 14.03 5.92
C GLY A 260 0.26 14.20 4.49
N HIS A 261 -0.63 14.59 3.58
CA HIS A 261 -0.26 14.78 2.18
C HIS A 261 -1.12 15.82 1.48
N VAL A 262 -0.65 16.24 0.31
CA VAL A 262 -1.39 17.10 -0.61
C VAL A 262 -1.49 16.39 -1.94
N GLN A 263 -2.71 16.30 -2.46
CA GLN A 263 -3.03 15.90 -3.81
C GLN A 263 -3.49 17.11 -4.63
N VAL A 264 -3.17 17.12 -5.91
CA VAL A 264 -3.68 18.10 -6.88
C VAL A 264 -4.19 17.32 -8.08
N ASP A 265 -5.46 17.52 -8.44
CA ASP A 265 -6.13 16.76 -9.49
C ASP A 265 -6.07 15.23 -9.28
N GLY A 266 -6.16 14.78 -8.02
CA GLY A 266 -6.05 13.37 -7.65
C GLY A 266 -4.64 12.80 -7.79
N ASP A 267 -3.61 13.64 -7.97
CA ASP A 267 -2.23 13.21 -8.10
C ASP A 267 -1.40 13.72 -6.91
N TYR A 268 -0.68 12.80 -6.26
CA TYR A 268 0.18 13.09 -5.11
C TYR A 268 1.26 14.12 -5.44
N ARG A 269 1.44 15.11 -4.59
CA ARG A 269 2.42 16.18 -4.74
C ARG A 269 3.45 16.22 -3.63
N GLN A 270 3.01 16.11 -2.41
CA GLN A 270 3.83 16.22 -1.21
C GLN A 270 3.26 15.35 -0.11
N SER A 271 4.13 14.84 0.75
CA SER A 271 3.75 14.24 2.01
C SER A 271 4.70 14.64 3.13
N TRP A 272 4.26 14.49 4.34
CA TRP A 272 5.06 14.76 5.54
C TRP A 272 4.70 13.80 6.67
N GLN A 273 5.64 13.59 7.56
CA GLN A 273 5.48 12.74 8.74
C GLN A 273 6.21 13.38 9.94
N PRO A 274 5.54 13.46 11.12
CA PRO A 274 4.18 12.99 11.36
C PRO A 274 3.16 14.06 10.95
N GLN A 275 1.93 13.63 10.59
CA GLN A 275 0.78 14.50 10.61
C GLN A 275 0.34 14.69 12.08
N PRO A 276 0.30 15.93 12.61
CA PRO A 276 -0.28 16.17 13.92
C PRO A 276 -1.78 15.80 13.94
N MET A 277 -2.19 15.06 14.96
CA MET A 277 -3.58 14.63 15.16
C MET A 277 -3.93 14.67 16.65
N SER A 278 -5.23 14.80 16.97
CA SER A 278 -5.72 14.52 18.32
C SER A 278 -5.55 13.03 18.66
N LEU A 279 -5.41 12.71 19.93
CA LEU A 279 -5.30 11.30 20.36
C LEU A 279 -6.55 10.50 19.99
N PRO A 280 -7.80 10.99 20.18
CA PRO A 280 -8.99 10.24 19.75
C PRO A 280 -9.02 9.95 18.25
N ALA A 281 -8.69 10.93 17.39
CA ALA A 281 -8.63 10.72 15.95
C ALA A 281 -7.54 9.71 15.56
N LEU A 282 -6.38 9.77 16.20
CA LEU A 282 -5.28 8.81 15.95
C LEU A 282 -5.66 7.38 16.33
N ASP A 283 -6.28 7.19 17.49
CA ASP A 283 -6.72 5.88 17.98
C ASP A 283 -7.81 5.31 17.07
N THR A 284 -8.79 6.14 16.66
CA THR A 284 -9.82 5.73 15.69
C THR A 284 -9.24 5.40 14.32
N ALA A 285 -8.28 6.18 13.83
CA ALA A 285 -7.60 5.91 12.56
C ALA A 285 -6.88 4.56 12.57
N ARG A 286 -6.22 4.21 13.67
CA ARG A 286 -5.56 2.91 13.85
C ARG A 286 -6.54 1.76 13.97
N ASP A 287 -7.65 1.93 14.71
CA ASP A 287 -8.71 0.93 14.80
C ASP A 287 -9.30 0.61 13.42
N ILE A 288 -9.66 1.63 12.66
CA ILE A 288 -10.17 1.47 11.28
C ILE A 288 -9.14 0.73 10.43
N ALA A 289 -7.88 1.15 10.47
CA ALA A 289 -6.81 0.57 9.67
C ALA A 289 -6.54 -0.91 10.05
N ASP A 290 -6.54 -1.25 11.33
CA ASP A 290 -6.37 -2.64 11.79
C ASP A 290 -7.54 -3.51 11.32
N ARG A 291 -8.78 -3.08 11.51
CA ARG A 291 -9.98 -3.83 11.14
C ARG A 291 -10.07 -4.06 9.64
N VAL A 292 -9.83 -3.04 8.82
CA VAL A 292 -9.85 -3.17 7.35
C VAL A 292 -8.76 -4.11 6.87
N THR A 293 -7.52 -3.94 7.35
CA THR A 293 -6.40 -4.77 6.90
C THR A 293 -6.50 -6.20 7.44
N ALA A 294 -7.07 -6.40 8.64
CA ALA A 294 -7.38 -7.73 9.16
C ALA A 294 -8.41 -8.45 8.28
N ALA A 295 -9.46 -7.75 7.84
CA ALA A 295 -10.49 -8.32 6.97
C ALA A 295 -9.96 -8.64 5.56
N LEU A 296 -9.01 -7.87 5.04
CA LEU A 296 -8.30 -8.17 3.78
C LEU A 296 -7.41 -9.41 3.92
N GLY A 297 -6.81 -9.60 5.09
CA GLY A 297 -5.95 -10.74 5.42
C GLY A 297 -4.55 -10.64 4.83
N GLY A 298 -3.74 -11.66 5.12
CA GLY A 298 -2.35 -11.76 4.67
C GLY A 298 -1.39 -10.84 5.42
N TYR A 299 -0.13 -10.86 4.97
CA TYR A 299 0.95 -10.03 5.48
C TYR A 299 1.33 -8.95 4.44
N GLY A 300 2.10 -7.97 4.85
CA GLY A 300 2.56 -6.89 4.00
C GLY A 300 2.21 -5.52 4.56
N ILE A 301 2.48 -4.49 3.77
CA ILE A 301 2.11 -3.12 4.10
C ILE A 301 0.81 -2.71 3.38
N PHE A 302 0.02 -1.92 4.07
CA PHE A 302 -1.22 -1.36 3.56
C PHE A 302 -1.22 0.15 3.78
N GLY A 303 -1.52 0.91 2.74
CA GLY A 303 -1.78 2.34 2.82
C GLY A 303 -3.27 2.60 2.99
N VAL A 304 -3.70 2.95 4.20
CA VAL A 304 -5.12 3.24 4.50
C VAL A 304 -5.32 4.75 4.46
N GLU A 305 -6.13 5.24 3.53
CA GLU A 305 -6.45 6.64 3.36
C GLU A 305 -7.71 7.02 4.15
N LEU A 306 -7.60 8.09 4.93
CA LEU A 306 -8.62 8.52 5.87
C LEU A 306 -8.80 10.03 5.81
N PHE A 307 -10.05 10.49 5.77
CA PHE A 307 -10.40 11.90 5.96
C PHE A 307 -10.63 12.18 7.43
N ILE A 308 -10.13 13.31 7.90
CA ILE A 308 -10.22 13.73 9.31
C ILE A 308 -10.97 15.04 9.41
N LYS A 309 -12.00 15.08 10.26
CA LYS A 309 -12.75 16.29 10.60
C LYS A 309 -12.88 16.41 12.12
N GLY A 310 -12.09 17.27 12.75
CA GLY A 310 -11.96 17.28 14.21
C GLY A 310 -11.47 15.92 14.72
N ASP A 311 -12.29 15.24 15.51
CA ASP A 311 -12.03 13.87 15.99
C ASP A 311 -12.70 12.79 15.14
N GLU A 312 -13.53 13.16 14.18
CA GLU A 312 -14.18 12.21 13.26
C GLU A 312 -13.19 11.69 12.22
N VAL A 313 -13.21 10.37 12.00
CA VAL A 313 -12.35 9.69 11.03
C VAL A 313 -13.23 8.92 10.05
N ILE A 314 -13.07 9.20 8.77
CA ILE A 314 -13.88 8.66 7.68
C ILE A 314 -12.96 7.86 6.76
N PHE A 315 -13.27 6.58 6.54
CA PHE A 315 -12.52 5.72 5.62
C PHE A 315 -12.75 6.15 4.17
N SER A 316 -11.64 6.34 3.45
CA SER A 316 -11.62 6.66 2.02
C SER A 316 -11.27 5.45 1.17
N GLU A 317 -10.03 4.97 1.24
CA GLU A 317 -9.52 3.90 0.38
C GLU A 317 -8.42 3.10 1.12
N VAL A 318 -8.06 1.93 0.60
CA VAL A 318 -6.89 1.16 1.04
C VAL A 318 -6.15 0.55 -0.13
N SER A 319 -4.83 0.69 -0.12
CA SER A 319 -3.91 0.03 -1.06
C SER A 319 -3.17 -1.09 -0.35
N PRO A 320 -3.23 -2.35 -0.81
CA PRO A 320 -2.56 -3.49 -0.19
C PRO A 320 -1.10 -3.59 -0.66
N ARG A 321 -0.39 -2.49 -0.65
CA ARG A 321 0.98 -2.32 -1.15
C ARG A 321 1.58 -1.02 -0.61
N PRO A 322 2.90 -0.76 -0.83
CA PRO A 322 3.48 0.53 -0.55
C PRO A 322 2.69 1.67 -1.20
N HIS A 323 2.59 2.79 -0.50
CA HIS A 323 1.82 3.96 -0.91
C HIS A 323 2.73 5.11 -1.35
N ASP A 324 2.29 5.88 -2.34
CA ASP A 324 3.05 7.04 -2.86
C ASP A 324 3.44 8.02 -1.76
N THR A 325 2.50 8.35 -0.88
CA THR A 325 2.72 9.26 0.26
C THR A 325 3.77 8.72 1.23
N GLY A 326 3.93 7.39 1.30
CA GLY A 326 4.89 6.70 2.14
C GLY A 326 6.35 6.82 1.68
N MET A 327 6.64 7.47 0.54
CA MET A 327 8.02 7.79 0.14
C MET A 327 8.77 8.57 1.22
N VAL A 328 8.08 9.39 2.02
CA VAL A 328 8.67 10.13 3.14
C VAL A 328 9.34 9.20 4.16
N THR A 329 8.90 7.95 4.28
CA THR A 329 9.47 6.96 5.22
C THR A 329 10.91 6.58 4.91
N LEU A 330 11.40 6.83 3.69
CA LEU A 330 12.80 6.63 3.33
C LEU A 330 13.77 7.51 4.14
N ILE A 331 13.28 8.59 4.73
CA ILE A 331 14.11 9.53 5.51
C ILE A 331 13.58 9.77 6.94
N SER A 332 12.30 9.50 7.20
CA SER A 332 11.64 9.81 8.47
C SER A 332 11.75 8.71 9.51
N GLN A 333 12.06 7.47 9.11
CA GLN A 333 12.13 6.32 10.02
C GLN A 333 13.27 5.36 9.63
N ASP A 334 13.68 4.51 10.56
CA ASP A 334 14.78 3.56 10.36
C ASP A 334 14.42 2.42 9.40
N LEU A 335 13.18 1.96 9.43
CA LEU A 335 12.62 1.01 8.48
C LEU A 335 11.62 1.74 7.57
N SER A 336 11.99 1.95 6.32
CA SER A 336 11.08 2.53 5.32
C SER A 336 9.86 1.62 5.11
N GLN A 337 8.78 2.15 4.56
CA GLN A 337 7.62 1.34 4.17
C GLN A 337 8.03 0.13 3.29
N PHE A 338 9.08 0.30 2.50
CA PHE A 338 9.61 -0.75 1.60
C PHE A 338 10.35 -1.83 2.38
N ALA A 339 11.17 -1.46 3.35
CA ALA A 339 11.84 -2.38 4.26
C ALA A 339 10.83 -3.13 5.14
N LEU A 340 9.79 -2.44 5.62
CA LEU A 340 8.69 -3.04 6.38
C LEU A 340 7.94 -4.06 5.53
N HIS A 341 7.62 -3.71 4.27
CA HIS A 341 6.95 -4.62 3.34
C HIS A 341 7.80 -5.85 3.05
N ALA A 342 9.08 -5.66 2.74
CA ALA A 342 10.02 -6.76 2.51
C ALA A 342 10.10 -7.71 3.72
N ARG A 343 10.23 -7.17 4.95
CA ARG A 343 10.23 -7.98 6.17
C ARG A 343 8.92 -8.73 6.39
N ALA A 344 7.78 -8.08 6.14
CA ALA A 344 6.47 -8.71 6.30
C ALA A 344 6.27 -9.86 5.30
N ILE A 345 6.65 -9.68 4.02
CA ILE A 345 6.60 -10.71 2.99
C ILE A 345 7.45 -11.93 3.38
N LEU A 346 8.65 -11.68 3.89
CA LEU A 346 9.62 -12.73 4.23
C LEU A 346 9.38 -13.35 5.62
N GLY A 347 8.36 -12.90 6.36
CA GLY A 347 8.09 -13.37 7.73
C GLY A 347 9.15 -12.94 8.75
N LEU A 348 9.97 -11.93 8.43
CA LEU A 348 11.01 -11.41 9.30
C LEU A 348 10.41 -10.53 10.42
N PRO A 349 11.03 -10.45 11.59
CA PRO A 349 10.51 -9.68 12.72
C PRO A 349 10.53 -8.17 12.46
N ILE A 350 9.49 -7.50 12.95
CA ILE A 350 9.36 -6.05 12.99
C ILE A 350 9.14 -5.66 14.48
N PRO A 351 10.21 -5.53 15.26
CA PRO A 351 10.08 -5.30 16.70
C PRO A 351 9.66 -3.87 17.03
N ASP A 352 10.10 -2.89 16.24
CA ASP A 352 9.82 -1.47 16.41
C ASP A 352 10.02 -0.72 15.10
N ILE A 353 9.36 0.43 14.97
CA ILE A 353 9.52 1.39 13.86
C ILE A 353 9.98 2.71 14.46
N ARG A 354 11.28 2.93 14.47
CA ARG A 354 11.88 4.11 15.11
C ARG A 354 11.76 5.33 14.20
N PHE A 355 11.09 6.36 14.69
CA PHE A 355 10.97 7.64 14.02
C PHE A 355 12.25 8.48 14.20
N LEU A 356 12.77 9.04 13.11
CA LEU A 356 14.05 9.78 13.08
C LEU A 356 13.88 11.30 13.16
N GLY A 357 12.68 11.81 12.91
CA GLY A 357 12.37 13.23 13.00
C GLY A 357 11.43 13.73 11.91
N PRO A 358 10.88 14.96 12.07
CA PRO A 358 9.97 15.56 11.12
C PRO A 358 10.56 15.58 9.72
N SER A 359 9.83 15.06 8.75
CA SER A 359 10.32 14.85 7.40
C SER A 359 9.23 15.12 6.37
N ALA A 360 9.63 15.43 5.15
CA ALA A 360 8.74 15.67 4.05
C ALA A 360 9.29 15.12 2.74
N SER A 361 8.39 14.91 1.79
CA SER A 361 8.70 14.60 0.41
C SER A 361 8.06 15.61 -0.53
N SER A 362 8.70 15.86 -1.67
CA SER A 362 8.18 16.71 -2.74
C SER A 362 8.49 16.09 -4.10
N VAL A 363 7.46 15.91 -4.91
CA VAL A 363 7.52 15.23 -6.21
C VAL A 363 8.28 16.08 -7.24
N ILE A 364 9.07 15.42 -8.08
CA ILE A 364 9.59 15.97 -9.33
C ILE A 364 8.62 15.57 -10.43
N LEU A 365 7.80 16.53 -10.85
CA LEU A 365 6.82 16.36 -11.91
C LEU A 365 7.39 16.89 -13.21
N VAL A 366 7.28 16.08 -14.27
CA VAL A 366 7.73 16.41 -15.62
C VAL A 366 6.54 16.37 -16.55
N GLU A 367 6.43 17.38 -17.42
CA GLU A 367 5.40 17.45 -18.43
C GLU A 367 6.04 17.61 -19.82
N GLY A 368 5.60 16.81 -20.78
CA GLY A 368 6.10 16.80 -22.16
C GLY A 368 6.14 15.40 -22.75
N VAL A 369 6.85 15.26 -23.86
CA VAL A 369 7.05 13.98 -24.56
C VAL A 369 8.53 13.80 -24.85
N SER A 370 9.15 12.79 -24.22
CA SER A 370 10.56 12.46 -24.44
C SER A 370 10.89 11.06 -23.94
N SER A 371 11.77 10.38 -24.64
CA SER A 371 12.43 9.14 -24.19
C SER A 371 13.86 9.39 -23.66
N GLN A 372 14.31 10.65 -23.60
CA GLN A 372 15.70 11.01 -23.24
C GLN A 372 15.75 12.03 -22.11
N VAL A 373 14.89 11.88 -21.11
CA VAL A 373 14.79 12.81 -19.98
C VAL A 373 16.13 12.88 -19.22
N ARG A 374 16.63 14.09 -19.00
CA ARG A 374 17.82 14.35 -18.19
C ARG A 374 17.50 15.28 -17.03
N TYR A 375 18.19 15.03 -15.92
CA TYR A 375 18.03 15.79 -14.68
C TYR A 375 19.33 16.52 -14.40
N GLY A 376 19.26 17.82 -14.24
CA GLY A 376 20.41 18.69 -13.96
C GLY A 376 20.29 19.42 -12.64
N ASN A 377 21.34 20.20 -12.30
CA ASN A 377 21.45 21.00 -11.09
C ASN A 377 21.37 20.18 -9.80
N LEU A 378 21.84 18.93 -9.83
CA LEU A 378 21.70 17.98 -8.71
C LEU A 378 22.58 18.34 -7.51
N ASP A 379 23.66 19.06 -7.72
CA ASP A 379 24.51 19.67 -6.69
C ASP A 379 23.71 20.65 -5.83
N ALA A 380 22.96 21.56 -6.44
CA ALA A 380 22.08 22.49 -5.72
C ALA A 380 20.91 21.77 -5.03
N VAL A 381 20.35 20.72 -5.64
CA VAL A 381 19.27 19.90 -5.08
C VAL A 381 19.71 19.22 -3.77
N LEU A 382 20.96 18.76 -3.71
CA LEU A 382 21.52 17.99 -2.60
C LEU A 382 22.40 18.81 -1.65
N ALA A 383 22.54 20.12 -1.88
CA ALA A 383 23.40 21.00 -1.08
C ALA A 383 22.94 21.13 0.40
N ALA A 384 21.63 21.01 0.66
CA ALA A 384 21.13 21.13 2.03
C ALA A 384 21.32 19.78 2.78
N PRO A 385 21.82 19.81 4.04
CA PRO A 385 21.92 18.61 4.85
C PRO A 385 20.56 17.96 5.08
N ASP A 386 20.56 16.64 5.35
CA ASP A 386 19.32 15.86 5.53
C ASP A 386 18.37 15.94 4.33
N THR A 387 18.94 15.98 3.11
CA THR A 387 18.19 15.95 1.86
C THR A 387 18.60 14.72 1.05
N GLN A 388 17.65 14.02 0.47
CA GLN A 388 17.86 12.88 -0.40
C GLN A 388 17.05 13.04 -1.69
N LEU A 389 17.53 12.43 -2.77
CA LEU A 389 16.89 12.42 -4.07
C LEU A 389 16.61 10.98 -4.49
N ARG A 390 15.43 10.73 -5.04
CA ARG A 390 15.10 9.49 -5.76
C ARG A 390 14.64 9.85 -7.17
N LEU A 391 15.43 9.49 -8.16
CA LEU A 391 15.03 9.50 -9.56
C LEU A 391 14.50 8.12 -9.90
N PHE A 392 13.26 8.05 -10.37
CA PHE A 392 12.55 6.77 -10.50
C PHE A 392 13.11 5.89 -11.61
N GLY A 393 13.74 6.50 -12.64
CA GLY A 393 14.28 5.76 -13.78
C GLY A 393 13.19 5.34 -14.77
N LYS A 394 12.05 6.02 -14.81
CA LYS A 394 11.03 5.77 -15.83
C LYS A 394 11.63 6.05 -17.22
N PRO A 395 11.45 5.15 -18.22
CA PRO A 395 12.16 5.24 -19.51
C PRO A 395 11.78 6.44 -20.37
N GLY A 396 10.69 7.13 -20.03
CA GLY A 396 10.28 8.32 -20.75
C GLY A 396 9.12 9.04 -20.08
N VAL A 397 8.77 10.17 -20.63
CA VAL A 397 7.57 10.95 -20.29
C VAL A 397 6.69 11.11 -21.54
N ASP A 398 5.40 10.96 -21.32
CA ASP A 398 4.34 11.26 -22.28
C ASP A 398 3.19 11.90 -21.49
N GLY A 399 2.94 13.18 -21.74
CA GLY A 399 2.09 14.03 -20.93
C GLY A 399 2.73 14.42 -19.59
N ARG A 400 1.97 14.33 -18.51
CA ARG A 400 2.39 14.69 -17.14
C ARG A 400 2.73 13.44 -16.35
N ARG A 401 3.98 13.34 -15.83
CA ARG A 401 4.46 12.15 -15.13
C ARG A 401 5.37 12.50 -13.94
N ARG A 402 5.17 11.82 -12.81
CA ARG A 402 6.09 11.88 -11.66
C ARG A 402 7.36 11.09 -12.01
N MET A 403 8.51 11.76 -12.01
CA MET A 403 9.78 11.20 -12.44
C MET A 403 10.79 11.03 -11.31
N GLY A 404 10.48 11.60 -10.13
CA GLY A 404 11.31 11.50 -8.95
C GLY A 404 10.67 12.13 -7.74
N VAL A 405 11.37 12.09 -6.62
CA VAL A 405 10.99 12.73 -5.35
C VAL A 405 12.22 13.22 -4.63
N VAL A 406 12.13 14.39 -4.04
CA VAL A 406 13.08 14.90 -3.05
C VAL A 406 12.52 14.62 -1.66
N LEU A 407 13.37 14.13 -0.78
CA LEU A 407 13.08 13.84 0.62
C LEU A 407 13.90 14.79 1.48
N ALA A 408 13.32 15.37 2.52
CA ALA A 408 14.03 16.23 3.44
C ALA A 408 13.58 15.99 4.89
N ARG A 409 14.53 16.08 5.83
CA ARG A 409 14.26 16.12 7.26
C ARG A 409 14.55 17.51 7.81
N GLY A 410 13.78 17.98 8.79
CA GLY A 410 13.89 19.28 9.40
C GLY A 410 13.61 19.24 10.90
N GLU A 411 13.76 20.38 11.56
CA GLU A 411 13.39 20.53 12.98
C GLU A 411 11.87 20.53 13.19
N SER A 412 11.13 20.92 12.17
CA SER A 412 9.66 20.83 12.11
C SER A 412 9.20 20.30 10.75
N VAL A 413 7.93 19.93 10.66
CA VAL A 413 7.29 19.53 9.40
C VAL A 413 7.35 20.65 8.37
N GLU A 414 7.10 21.89 8.78
CA GLU A 414 7.12 23.07 7.92
C GLU A 414 8.53 23.31 7.35
N ALA A 415 9.57 23.17 8.19
CA ALA A 415 10.96 23.32 7.77
C ALA A 415 11.35 22.20 6.77
N ALA A 416 10.90 20.96 7.02
CA ALA A 416 11.12 19.83 6.12
C ALA A 416 10.40 20.05 4.77
N LEU A 417 9.13 20.48 4.78
CA LEU A 417 8.36 20.79 3.58
C LEU A 417 9.00 21.90 2.75
N GLN A 418 9.42 23.01 3.38
CA GLN A 418 10.08 24.10 2.68
C GLN A 418 11.40 23.64 2.03
N LYS A 419 12.18 22.83 2.75
CA LYS A 419 13.44 22.26 2.23
C LYS A 419 13.16 21.34 1.05
N ALA A 420 12.23 20.39 1.16
CA ALA A 420 11.87 19.47 0.09
C ALA A 420 11.36 20.20 -1.17
N ARG A 421 10.48 21.20 -1.00
CA ARG A 421 9.97 22.05 -2.09
C ARG A 421 11.07 22.82 -2.80
N ARG A 422 11.94 23.47 -2.05
CA ARG A 422 13.07 24.25 -2.63
C ARG A 422 13.97 23.33 -3.43
N SER A 423 14.34 22.19 -2.87
CA SER A 423 15.22 21.24 -3.53
C SER A 423 14.57 20.61 -4.76
N SER A 424 13.27 20.21 -4.70
CA SER A 424 12.59 19.66 -5.88
C SER A 424 12.43 20.68 -7.00
N ALA A 425 12.18 21.96 -6.66
CA ALA A 425 12.09 23.06 -7.62
C ALA A 425 13.44 23.42 -8.27
N ALA A 426 14.55 23.07 -7.62
CA ALA A 426 15.89 23.33 -8.17
C ALA A 426 16.29 22.33 -9.28
N VAL A 427 15.60 21.20 -9.39
CA VAL A 427 15.89 20.21 -10.45
C VAL A 427 15.58 20.82 -11.81
N THR A 428 16.56 20.84 -12.70
CA THR A 428 16.35 21.22 -14.10
C THR A 428 16.06 19.99 -14.95
N ILE A 429 15.09 20.10 -15.85
CA ILE A 429 14.65 19.00 -16.73
C ILE A 429 14.97 19.36 -18.17
N THR A 430 15.62 18.43 -18.87
CA THR A 430 15.79 18.49 -20.33
C THR A 430 15.08 17.29 -20.93
N LEU A 431 14.19 17.55 -21.91
CA LEU A 431 13.40 16.55 -22.63
C LEU A 431 14.01 16.23 -23.99
#